data_f16bb420b0b56aec6bae6b75c3daed61
#
_entry.id   f16bb420b0b56aec6bae6b75c3daed61
#
_cell.length_a   1.000
_cell.length_b   1.000
_cell.length_c   1.000
_cell.angle_alpha   90.00
_cell.angle_beta   90.00
_cell.angle_gamma   90.00
#
_symmetry.space_group_name_H-M   'P 1'
#
loop_
_entity.id
_entity.type
_entity.pdbx_description
1 polymer ?
#
loop_
_entity_poly.entity_id
_entity_poly.type
_entity_poly.pdbx_seq_one_letter_code
_entity_poly.pdbx_strand_id
1 'polypeptide(L)'
;MDFTTKKIVFPPEIFATPSRPDITMFSPSLKKVILVELTCPAEEGCDAATVRKMGRYEPLLKEINDDPNNPWEASLFTIEAGARGLVAHSMLSFLRKIGLPSRKARSACKSISLIVARCSYAIFLHRDNPNWDSKRDLLVAKSDPP
;
A
#
# COMPACT_ATOMS: atom_id res chain seq x y z
N MET A 1 5.51 9.42 14.95
CA MET A 1 4.52 9.40 13.85
C MET A 1 3.17 9.17 14.50
N ASP A 2 2.39 10.22 14.65
CA ASP A 2 1.08 10.13 15.31
C ASP A 2 0.06 9.55 14.34
N PHE A 3 -0.37 8.33 14.61
CA PHE A 3 -1.50 7.73 13.90
C PHE A 3 -2.79 8.39 14.40
N THR A 4 -3.18 9.48 13.78
CA THR A 4 -4.47 10.09 14.08
C THR A 4 -5.58 9.20 13.55
N THR A 5 -6.58 8.91 14.38
CA THR A 5 -7.81 8.18 14.02
C THR A 5 -8.74 8.97 13.07
N LYS A 6 -8.34 10.17 12.64
CA LYS A 6 -9.09 10.98 11.69
C LYS A 6 -9.02 10.32 10.30
N LYS A 7 -10.19 10.17 9.67
CA LYS A 7 -10.28 9.74 8.28
C LYS A 7 -9.48 10.71 7.41
N ILE A 8 -8.39 10.22 6.81
CA ILE A 8 -7.59 11.01 5.88
C ILE A 8 -8.45 11.24 4.63
N VAL A 9 -8.67 12.50 4.30
CA VAL A 9 -9.34 12.91 3.06
C VAL A 9 -8.27 13.10 2.00
N PHE A 10 -8.58 12.75 0.76
CA PHE A 10 -7.69 13.02 -0.38
C PHE A 10 -7.43 14.53 -0.45
N PRO A 11 -6.19 15.00 -0.72
CA PRO A 11 -5.88 16.42 -0.76
C PRO A 11 -6.75 17.16 -1.78
N PRO A 12 -7.64 18.08 -1.34
CA PRO A 12 -8.58 18.76 -2.25
C PRO A 12 -7.89 19.70 -3.25
N GLU A 13 -6.67 20.14 -2.95
CA GLU A 13 -5.82 20.91 -3.84
C GLU A 13 -5.29 20.10 -5.05
N ILE A 14 -5.39 18.76 -4.99
CA ILE A 14 -5.07 17.87 -6.11
C ILE A 14 -6.33 17.57 -6.89
N PHE A 15 -7.33 17.05 -6.20
CA PHE A 15 -8.62 16.71 -6.78
C PHE A 15 -9.66 16.44 -5.68
N ALA A 16 -10.89 16.94 -5.86
CA ALA A 16 -11.98 16.69 -4.92
C ALA A 16 -12.63 15.32 -5.20
N THR A 17 -12.31 14.33 -4.39
CA THR A 17 -12.81 12.95 -4.56
C THR A 17 -13.13 12.29 -3.22
N PRO A 18 -14.16 11.42 -3.15
CA PRO A 18 -14.39 10.54 -2.02
C PRO A 18 -13.44 9.33 -1.97
N SER A 19 -12.64 9.12 -3.02
CA SER A 19 -11.70 8.00 -3.13
C SER A 19 -10.60 8.09 -2.08
N ARG A 20 -10.21 6.93 -1.55
CA ARG A 20 -9.22 6.83 -0.46
C ARG A 20 -8.21 5.76 -0.79
N PRO A 21 -7.15 6.10 -1.50
CA PRO A 21 -6.00 5.22 -1.64
C PRO A 21 -5.37 4.90 -0.28
N ASP A 22 -4.79 3.72 -0.14
CA ASP A 22 -4.14 3.31 1.11
C ASP A 22 -2.97 4.22 1.48
N ILE A 23 -2.22 4.68 0.46
CA ILE A 23 -1.16 5.68 0.61
C ILE A 23 -1.28 6.71 -0.50
N THR A 24 -1.17 7.99 -0.13
CA THR A 24 -1.05 9.11 -1.08
C THR A 24 0.25 9.85 -0.78
N MET A 25 1.12 9.92 -1.76
CA MET A 25 2.35 10.73 -1.71
C MET A 25 2.28 11.79 -2.78
N PHE A 26 2.62 13.03 -2.44
CA PHE A 26 2.58 14.12 -3.43
C PHE A 26 3.69 15.15 -3.21
N SER A 27 4.06 15.80 -4.29
CA SER A 27 5.04 16.88 -4.30
C SER A 27 4.42 18.15 -4.91
N PRO A 28 4.15 19.18 -4.10
CA PRO A 28 3.59 20.43 -4.60
C PRO A 28 4.51 21.15 -5.61
N SER A 29 5.82 21.01 -5.44
CA SER A 29 6.80 21.63 -6.35
C SER A 29 6.88 20.95 -7.72
N LEU A 30 6.72 19.63 -7.76
CA LEU A 30 6.75 18.86 -9.00
C LEU A 30 5.37 18.65 -9.61
N LYS A 31 4.30 19.02 -8.90
CA LYS A 31 2.91 18.75 -9.27
C LYS A 31 2.66 17.27 -9.59
N LYS A 32 3.27 16.38 -8.80
CA LYS A 32 3.11 14.94 -8.95
C LYS A 32 2.45 14.33 -7.73
N VAL A 33 1.52 13.40 -7.99
CA VAL A 33 0.88 12.58 -6.96
C VAL A 33 1.03 11.11 -7.30
N ILE A 34 1.39 10.32 -6.30
CA ILE A 34 1.53 8.87 -6.39
C ILE A 34 0.50 8.26 -5.44
N LEU A 35 -0.41 7.49 -6.01
CA LEU A 35 -1.41 6.71 -5.30
C LEU A 35 -0.89 5.29 -5.16
N VAL A 36 -1.00 4.71 -3.97
CA VAL A 36 -0.57 3.34 -3.73
C VAL A 36 -1.71 2.57 -3.06
N GLU A 37 -2.03 1.44 -3.63
CA GLU A 37 -2.98 0.48 -3.10
C GLU A 37 -2.26 -0.76 -2.63
N LEU A 38 -2.47 -1.12 -1.37
CA LEU A 38 -1.90 -2.30 -0.74
C LEU A 38 -2.92 -3.44 -0.75
N THR A 39 -2.45 -4.66 -0.94
CA THR A 39 -3.29 -5.84 -0.75
C THR A 39 -2.46 -7.02 -0.26
N CYS A 40 -3.08 -7.84 0.58
CA CYS A 40 -2.46 -9.04 1.14
C CYS A 40 -3.38 -10.26 0.87
N PRO A 41 -3.48 -10.70 -0.41
CA PRO A 41 -4.29 -11.86 -0.77
C PRO A 41 -3.56 -13.17 -0.44
N ALA A 42 -4.27 -14.30 -0.60
CA ALA A 42 -3.58 -15.56 -0.86
C ALA A 42 -2.74 -15.41 -2.15
N GLU A 43 -1.61 -16.10 -2.24
CA GLU A 43 -0.65 -15.92 -3.34
C GLU A 43 -1.29 -16.08 -4.73
N GLU A 44 -2.20 -17.03 -4.86
CA GLU A 44 -2.93 -17.31 -6.11
C GLU A 44 -3.89 -16.17 -6.51
N GLY A 45 -4.20 -15.28 -5.58
CA GLY A 45 -5.12 -14.14 -5.78
C GLY A 45 -4.43 -12.82 -6.11
N CYS A 46 -3.10 -12.77 -6.21
CA CYS A 46 -2.35 -11.52 -6.42
C CYS A 46 -2.75 -10.82 -7.73
N ASP A 47 -2.79 -11.55 -8.84
CA ASP A 47 -3.12 -10.96 -10.16
C ASP A 47 -4.56 -10.42 -10.19
N ALA A 48 -5.52 -11.19 -9.67
CA ALA A 48 -6.91 -10.75 -9.59
C ALA A 48 -7.09 -9.53 -8.68
N ALA A 49 -6.32 -9.44 -7.60
CA ALA A 49 -6.31 -8.28 -6.72
C ALA A 49 -5.77 -7.03 -7.41
N THR A 50 -4.69 -7.17 -8.19
CA THR A 50 -4.11 -6.08 -9.00
C THR A 50 -5.14 -5.52 -9.97
N VAL A 51 -5.76 -6.38 -10.78
CA VAL A 51 -6.76 -5.96 -11.79
C VAL A 51 -7.92 -5.22 -11.13
N ARG A 52 -8.47 -5.75 -10.04
CA ARG A 52 -9.58 -5.13 -9.31
C ARG A 52 -9.21 -3.75 -8.76
N LYS A 53 -8.02 -3.60 -8.19
CA LYS A 53 -7.56 -2.33 -7.61
C LYS A 53 -7.26 -1.29 -8.69
N MET A 54 -6.64 -1.68 -9.79
CA MET A 54 -6.40 -0.80 -10.94
C MET A 54 -7.72 -0.26 -11.49
N GLY A 55 -8.69 -1.14 -11.78
CA GLY A 55 -9.99 -0.72 -12.31
C GLY A 55 -10.76 0.22 -11.38
N ARG A 56 -10.54 0.12 -10.06
CA ARG A 56 -11.18 1.03 -9.08
C ARG A 56 -10.67 2.47 -9.17
N TYR A 57 -9.39 2.68 -9.44
CA TYR A 57 -8.76 4.01 -9.40
C TYR A 57 -8.45 4.57 -10.78
N GLU A 58 -8.60 3.79 -11.85
CA GLU A 58 -8.41 4.26 -13.22
C GLU A 58 -9.26 5.49 -13.56
N PRO A 59 -10.55 5.59 -13.17
CA PRO A 59 -11.33 6.80 -13.39
C PRO A 59 -10.73 8.03 -12.73
N LEU A 60 -10.30 7.92 -11.46
CA LEU A 60 -9.67 9.02 -10.74
C LEU A 60 -8.36 9.48 -11.40
N LEU A 61 -7.55 8.53 -11.90
CA LEU A 61 -6.32 8.87 -12.62
C LEU A 61 -6.63 9.64 -13.89
N LYS A 62 -7.64 9.23 -14.65
CA LYS A 62 -8.07 9.94 -15.86
C LYS A 62 -8.57 11.33 -15.54
N GLU A 63 -9.43 11.47 -14.54
CA GLU A 63 -9.96 12.76 -14.11
C GLU A 63 -8.84 13.75 -13.71
N ILE A 64 -7.79 13.28 -13.04
CA ILE A 64 -6.65 14.14 -12.67
C ILE A 64 -5.77 14.46 -13.87
N ASN A 65 -5.44 13.45 -14.71
CA ASN A 65 -4.45 13.61 -15.77
C ASN A 65 -5.02 14.24 -17.05
N ASP A 66 -6.32 14.08 -17.32
CA ASP A 66 -6.96 14.56 -18.55
C ASP A 66 -7.57 15.96 -18.40
N ASP A 67 -7.65 16.50 -17.18
CA ASP A 67 -8.12 17.86 -16.94
C ASP A 67 -7.02 18.88 -17.31
N PRO A 68 -7.20 19.68 -18.37
CA PRO A 68 -6.20 20.65 -18.80
C PRO A 68 -5.98 21.78 -17.79
N ASN A 69 -6.90 21.97 -16.84
CA ASN A 69 -6.80 22.99 -15.80
C ASN A 69 -6.13 22.45 -14.53
N ASN A 70 -5.96 21.13 -14.43
CA ASN A 70 -5.30 20.49 -13.30
C ASN A 70 -3.80 20.34 -13.57
N PRO A 71 -2.92 21.02 -12.83
CA PRO A 71 -1.49 20.93 -13.06
C PRO A 71 -0.85 19.63 -12.53
N TRP A 72 -1.62 18.74 -11.92
CA TRP A 72 -1.10 17.54 -11.29
C TRP A 72 -1.00 16.36 -12.24
N GLU A 73 0.09 15.61 -12.14
CA GLU A 73 0.32 14.32 -12.80
C GLU A 73 0.14 13.20 -11.79
N ALA A 74 -0.85 12.34 -11.99
CA ALA A 74 -1.15 11.22 -11.10
C ALA A 74 -0.62 9.89 -11.62
N SER A 75 -0.05 9.09 -10.73
CA SER A 75 0.37 7.70 -11.00
C SER A 75 -0.21 6.78 -9.95
N LEU A 76 -0.63 5.57 -10.35
CA LEU A 76 -1.11 4.52 -9.46
C LEU A 76 -0.11 3.37 -9.41
N PHE A 77 0.12 2.85 -8.20
CA PHE A 77 0.81 1.60 -7.96
C PHE A 77 -0.06 0.68 -7.13
N THR A 78 -0.24 -0.53 -7.60
CA THR A 78 -0.77 -1.63 -6.81
C THR A 78 0.40 -2.45 -6.29
N ILE A 79 0.41 -2.75 -5.02
CA ILE A 79 1.47 -3.53 -4.37
C ILE A 79 0.85 -4.70 -3.64
N GLU A 80 1.30 -5.88 -4.00
CA GLU A 80 0.80 -7.13 -3.45
C GLU A 80 1.87 -7.81 -2.60
N ALA A 81 1.46 -8.21 -1.39
CA ALA A 81 2.26 -9.08 -0.55
C ALA A 81 1.38 -10.25 -0.11
N GLY A 82 1.63 -11.42 -0.66
CA GLY A 82 0.85 -12.62 -0.35
C GLY A 82 0.90 -12.99 1.13
N ALA A 83 -0.19 -13.53 1.65
CA ALA A 83 -0.35 -13.81 3.08
C ALA A 83 0.73 -14.74 3.66
N ARG A 84 1.38 -15.58 2.84
CA ARG A 84 2.51 -16.44 3.23
C ARG A 84 3.87 -15.79 3.04
N GLY A 85 3.92 -14.50 2.68
CA GLY A 85 5.14 -13.71 2.56
C GLY A 85 5.66 -13.56 1.14
N LEU A 86 4.94 -13.98 0.10
CA LEU A 86 5.28 -13.65 -1.28
C LEU A 86 5.19 -12.13 -1.48
N VAL A 87 6.28 -11.50 -1.88
CA VAL A 87 6.28 -10.10 -2.29
C VAL A 87 6.30 -10.03 -3.80
N ALA A 88 5.24 -9.49 -4.39
CA ALA A 88 5.12 -9.37 -5.83
C ALA A 88 6.17 -8.41 -6.41
N HIS A 89 6.48 -8.57 -7.70
CA HIS A 89 7.45 -7.73 -8.42
C HIS A 89 7.03 -6.25 -8.44
N SER A 90 5.73 -5.97 -8.36
CA SER A 90 5.15 -4.63 -8.24
C SER A 90 5.74 -3.82 -7.08
N MET A 91 5.94 -4.46 -5.90
CA MET A 91 6.57 -3.84 -4.74
C MET A 91 8.02 -3.41 -5.03
N LEU A 92 8.83 -4.27 -5.63
CA LEU A 92 10.21 -3.94 -5.99
C LEU A 92 10.27 -2.80 -7.01
N SER A 93 9.39 -2.84 -8.01
CA SER A 93 9.26 -1.81 -9.03
C SER A 93 8.87 -0.47 -8.44
N PHE A 94 7.88 -0.45 -7.55
CA PHE A 94 7.45 0.74 -6.81
C PHE A 94 8.60 1.34 -5.98
N LEU A 95 9.27 0.53 -5.15
CA LEU A 95 10.37 1.01 -4.31
C LEU A 95 11.50 1.64 -5.12
N ARG A 96 11.79 1.09 -6.30
CA ARG A 96 12.79 1.67 -7.22
C ARG A 96 12.27 2.97 -7.85
N LYS A 97 11.01 3.03 -8.21
CA LYS A 97 10.39 4.22 -8.82
C LYS A 97 10.40 5.42 -7.88
N ILE A 98 10.21 5.20 -6.56
CA ILE A 98 10.32 6.26 -5.55
C ILE A 98 11.77 6.57 -5.13
N GLY A 99 12.76 5.99 -5.82
CA GLY A 99 14.16 6.35 -5.68
C GLY A 99 15.01 5.47 -4.75
N LEU A 100 14.50 4.34 -4.24
CA LEU A 100 15.33 3.45 -3.45
C LEU A 100 16.36 2.73 -4.33
N PRO A 101 17.66 2.74 -3.95
CA PRO A 101 18.68 1.93 -4.61
C PRO A 101 18.30 0.45 -4.60
N SER A 102 18.62 -0.26 -5.67
CA SER A 102 18.21 -1.68 -5.87
C SER A 102 18.55 -2.59 -4.69
N ARG A 103 19.70 -2.37 -4.03
CA ARG A 103 20.10 -3.13 -2.84
C ARG A 103 19.15 -2.88 -1.65
N LYS A 104 18.81 -1.61 -1.39
CA LYS A 104 17.90 -1.22 -0.31
C LYS A 104 16.46 -1.69 -0.61
N ALA A 105 16.01 -1.56 -1.85
CA ALA A 105 14.69 -2.03 -2.28
C ALA A 105 14.54 -3.55 -2.07
N ARG A 106 15.54 -4.36 -2.45
CA ARG A 106 15.52 -5.82 -2.20
C ARG A 106 15.54 -6.14 -0.71
N SER A 107 16.33 -5.42 0.08
CA SER A 107 16.34 -5.59 1.55
C SER A 107 14.97 -5.28 2.16
N ALA A 108 14.34 -4.18 1.73
CA ALA A 108 12.99 -3.82 2.16
C ALA A 108 11.95 -4.91 1.78
N CYS A 109 12.01 -5.45 0.57
CA CYS A 109 11.14 -6.56 0.16
C CYS A 109 11.31 -7.79 1.07
N LYS A 110 12.53 -8.15 1.43
CA LYS A 110 12.78 -9.27 2.37
C LYS A 110 12.16 -9.00 3.75
N SER A 111 12.33 -7.79 4.28
CA SER A 111 11.73 -7.40 5.57
C SER A 111 10.20 -7.41 5.50
N ILE A 112 9.61 -6.90 4.42
CA ILE A 112 8.17 -6.91 4.18
C ILE A 112 7.65 -8.35 4.13
N SER A 113 8.32 -9.23 3.36
CA SER A 113 7.99 -10.66 3.27
C SER A 113 7.88 -11.30 4.65
N LEU A 114 8.90 -11.11 5.47
CA LEU A 114 8.94 -11.69 6.82
C LEU A 114 7.83 -11.13 7.73
N ILE A 115 7.62 -9.79 7.69
CA ILE A 115 6.58 -9.15 8.49
C ILE A 115 5.19 -9.65 8.09
N VAL A 116 4.89 -9.72 6.78
CA VAL A 116 3.59 -10.18 6.29
C VAL A 116 3.33 -11.63 6.69
N ALA A 117 4.31 -12.52 6.50
CA ALA A 117 4.18 -13.92 6.92
C ALA A 117 3.92 -14.07 8.43
N ARG A 118 4.67 -13.33 9.25
CA ARG A 118 4.49 -13.33 10.71
C ARG A 118 3.11 -12.82 11.13
N CYS A 119 2.69 -11.68 10.57
CA CYS A 119 1.38 -11.10 10.89
C CYS A 119 0.25 -12.03 10.46
N SER A 120 0.32 -12.62 9.27
CA SER A 120 -0.67 -13.57 8.77
C SER A 120 -0.73 -14.83 9.66
N TYR A 121 0.42 -15.34 10.09
CA TYR A 121 0.50 -16.48 11.01
C TYR A 121 -0.11 -16.15 12.38
N ALA A 122 0.19 -14.97 12.93
CA ALA A 122 -0.41 -14.53 14.18
C ALA A 122 -1.93 -14.41 14.08
N ILE A 123 -2.45 -13.83 12.97
CA ILE A 123 -3.89 -13.77 12.70
C ILE A 123 -4.49 -15.18 12.64
N PHE A 124 -3.83 -16.10 11.95
CA PHE A 124 -4.30 -17.49 11.84
C PHE A 124 -4.37 -18.19 13.20
N LEU A 125 -3.35 -18.04 14.04
CA LEU A 125 -3.31 -18.67 15.36
C LEU A 125 -4.38 -18.13 16.32
N HIS A 126 -4.68 -16.85 16.21
CA HIS A 126 -5.57 -16.17 17.16
C HIS A 126 -6.97 -15.88 16.62
N ARG A 127 -7.33 -16.41 15.43
CA ARG A 127 -8.60 -16.12 14.77
C ARG A 127 -9.84 -16.45 15.59
N ASP A 128 -9.73 -17.45 16.47
CA ASP A 128 -10.83 -17.92 17.32
C ASP A 128 -10.75 -17.37 18.76
N ASN A 129 -9.79 -16.47 19.06
CA ASN A 129 -9.63 -15.87 20.37
C ASN A 129 -10.43 -14.56 20.48
N PRO A 130 -11.52 -14.51 21.28
CA PRO A 130 -12.36 -13.31 21.39
C PRO A 130 -11.63 -12.11 22.05
N ASN A 131 -10.53 -12.35 22.75
CA ASN A 131 -9.73 -11.31 23.43
C ASN A 131 -8.55 -10.82 22.60
N TRP A 132 -8.41 -11.32 21.34
CA TRP A 132 -7.32 -10.89 20.49
C TRP A 132 -7.54 -9.48 19.97
N ASP A 133 -6.54 -8.61 20.17
CA ASP A 133 -6.53 -7.24 19.64
C ASP A 133 -5.44 -7.11 18.57
N SER A 134 -5.88 -7.00 17.30
CA SER A 134 -4.97 -6.90 16.16
C SER A 134 -4.01 -5.71 16.24
N LYS A 135 -4.40 -4.59 16.86
CA LYS A 135 -3.54 -3.41 16.98
C LYS A 135 -2.41 -3.64 17.96
N ARG A 136 -2.70 -4.28 19.10
CA ARG A 136 -1.71 -4.59 20.13
C ARG A 136 -0.84 -5.80 19.72
N ASP A 137 -1.46 -6.89 19.33
CA ASP A 137 -0.80 -8.18 19.21
C ASP A 137 0.04 -8.29 17.92
N LEU A 138 -0.36 -7.61 16.83
CA LEU A 138 0.47 -7.51 15.63
C LEU A 138 1.68 -6.58 15.79
N LEU A 139 1.61 -5.60 16.70
CA LEU A 139 2.78 -4.76 17.00
C LEU A 139 3.88 -5.58 17.71
N VAL A 140 3.50 -6.47 18.61
CA VAL A 140 4.43 -7.41 19.28
C VAL A 140 5.06 -8.35 18.26
N ALA A 141 4.29 -8.93 17.35
CA ALA A 141 4.81 -9.81 16.30
C ALA A 141 5.82 -9.15 15.36
N LYS A 142 5.83 -7.82 15.28
CA LYS A 142 6.82 -7.04 14.50
C LYS A 142 8.14 -6.81 15.25
N SER A 143 8.09 -6.79 16.57
CA SER A 143 9.22 -6.38 17.43
C SER A 143 10.13 -7.52 17.85
N ASP A 144 9.68 -8.77 17.77
CA ASP A 144 10.52 -9.92 18.10
C ASP A 144 11.51 -10.21 16.97
N PRO A 145 12.82 -10.14 17.23
CA PRO A 145 13.82 -10.62 16.29
C PRO A 145 13.71 -12.14 16.14
N PRO A 146 14.16 -12.69 15.02
CA PRO A 146 14.20 -14.15 14.81
C PRO A 146 15.14 -14.84 15.78
#